data_760c192b9eb36dffe6361ef0d9b8ff27
#
_entry.id   760c192b9eb36dffe6361ef0d9b8ff27
#
_cell.length_a   1.000
_cell.length_b   1.000
_cell.length_c   1.000
_cell.angle_alpha   90.00
_cell.angle_beta   90.00
_cell.angle_gamma   90.00
#
_symmetry.space_group_name_H-M   'P 1'
#
loop_
_entity.id
_entity.type
_entity.pdbx_description
1 polymer ?
#
loop_
_entity_poly.entity_id
_entity_poly.type
_entity_poly.pdbx_seq_one_letter_code
_entity_poly.pdbx_strand_id
1 'polypeptide(L)'
;MIAPRHILGTFDEALASLRNNVLMMSSLTERSLERAIKGLFDRDNDLCANAIADDEEIDQLEIQIDKDGVAILLRFQPVASDLRRVVAAMKLSSNLERMADQATTIARRARKLNRHPPLPEVELIRPLYEQAMSMFKDSVDAFVREDVDLGRAVVTRDEKLDELNHSASRKLIERMAQDPDQLRGYLNLIFIGRCLERVGDHATNIAEEAVYAAAAEDIRHQTAAATA
;
A
#
# COMPACT_ATOMS: atom_id res chain seq x y z
N MET A 1 -12.21 40.61 -20.21
CA MET A 1 -11.74 40.26 -18.87
C MET A 1 -12.56 39.07 -18.39
N ILE A 2 -12.03 37.84 -18.49
CA ILE A 2 -12.70 36.63 -18.01
C ILE A 2 -12.49 36.62 -16.48
N ALA A 3 -13.57 36.54 -15.74
CA ALA A 3 -13.60 36.73 -14.29
C ALA A 3 -12.75 35.68 -13.56
N PRO A 4 -12.00 36.06 -12.50
CA PRO A 4 -11.14 35.12 -11.73
C PRO A 4 -11.88 33.91 -11.13
N ARG A 5 -13.19 33.95 -11.01
CA ARG A 5 -14.03 32.85 -10.51
C ARG A 5 -14.03 31.58 -11.39
N HIS A 6 -13.86 31.71 -12.71
CA HIS A 6 -13.85 30.54 -13.62
C HIS A 6 -12.54 29.75 -13.54
N ILE A 7 -11.40 30.39 -13.24
CA ILE A 7 -10.12 29.70 -13.15
C ILE A 7 -10.02 28.93 -11.83
N LEU A 8 -10.49 29.49 -10.73
CA LEU A 8 -10.52 28.82 -9.42
C LEU A 8 -11.47 27.60 -9.44
N GLY A 9 -12.67 27.73 -10.02
CA GLY A 9 -13.59 26.60 -10.12
C GLY A 9 -13.02 25.42 -10.93
N THR A 10 -12.33 25.69 -12.03
CA THR A 10 -11.70 24.64 -12.85
C THR A 10 -10.47 24.01 -12.18
N PHE A 11 -9.75 24.73 -11.32
CA PHE A 11 -8.66 24.18 -10.53
C PHE A 11 -9.20 23.24 -9.43
N ASP A 12 -10.21 23.67 -8.68
CA ASP A 12 -10.85 22.87 -7.64
C ASP A 12 -11.44 21.57 -8.21
N GLU A 13 -12.08 21.64 -9.39
CA GLU A 13 -12.58 20.47 -10.11
C GLU A 13 -11.47 19.51 -10.52
N ALA A 14 -10.34 20.02 -11.03
CA ALA A 14 -9.20 19.20 -11.43
C ALA A 14 -8.54 18.53 -10.21
N LEU A 15 -8.40 19.26 -9.10
CA LEU A 15 -7.85 18.71 -7.85
C LEU A 15 -8.77 17.64 -7.24
N ALA A 16 -10.09 17.88 -7.27
CA ALA A 16 -11.07 16.89 -6.83
C ALA A 16 -11.05 15.61 -7.70
N SER A 17 -10.91 15.77 -9.02
CA SER A 17 -10.78 14.65 -9.95
C SER A 17 -9.51 13.82 -9.64
N LEU A 18 -8.36 14.48 -9.46
CA LEU A 18 -7.10 13.84 -9.08
C LEU A 18 -7.26 13.04 -7.79
N ARG A 19 -7.85 13.64 -6.76
CA ARG A 19 -8.12 12.97 -5.48
C ARG A 19 -9.06 11.76 -5.63
N ASN A 20 -10.11 11.87 -6.46
CA ASN A 20 -11.02 10.76 -6.71
C ASN A 20 -10.31 9.58 -7.41
N ASN A 21 -9.42 9.85 -8.36
CA ASN A 21 -8.61 8.81 -9.01
C ASN A 21 -7.70 8.09 -8.01
N VAL A 22 -7.08 8.83 -7.08
CA VAL A 22 -6.29 8.24 -5.98
C VAL A 22 -7.15 7.35 -5.09
N LEU A 23 -8.35 7.79 -4.70
CA LEU A 23 -9.28 6.99 -3.90
C LEU A 23 -9.75 5.72 -4.63
N MET A 24 -10.02 5.83 -5.93
CA MET A 24 -10.36 4.68 -6.76
C MET A 24 -9.21 3.67 -6.80
N MET A 25 -7.98 4.14 -7.06
CA MET A 25 -6.78 3.31 -7.06
C MET A 25 -6.54 2.63 -5.70
N SER A 26 -6.73 3.38 -4.59
CA SER A 26 -6.63 2.82 -3.23
C SER A 26 -7.63 1.68 -3.00
N SER A 27 -8.88 1.85 -3.41
CA SER A 27 -9.92 0.82 -3.28
C SER A 27 -9.62 -0.43 -4.13
N LEU A 28 -9.03 -0.26 -5.32
CA LEU A 28 -8.60 -1.38 -6.16
C LEU A 28 -7.41 -2.11 -5.54
N THR A 29 -6.43 -1.39 -5.03
CA THR A 29 -5.26 -1.97 -4.34
C THR A 29 -5.68 -2.75 -3.09
N GLU A 30 -6.60 -2.19 -2.27
CA GLU A 30 -7.18 -2.89 -1.12
C GLU A 30 -7.86 -4.19 -1.55
N ARG A 31 -8.73 -4.14 -2.56
CA ARG A 31 -9.43 -5.31 -3.10
C ARG A 31 -8.46 -6.37 -3.62
N SER A 32 -7.39 -5.97 -4.31
CA SER A 32 -6.38 -6.89 -4.83
C SER A 32 -5.65 -7.61 -3.69
N LEU A 33 -5.22 -6.90 -2.64
CA LEU A 33 -4.60 -7.47 -1.45
C LEU A 33 -5.55 -8.45 -0.73
N GLU A 34 -6.82 -8.05 -0.54
CA GLU A 34 -7.83 -8.91 0.08
C GLU A 34 -8.06 -10.21 -0.72
N ARG A 35 -8.18 -10.12 -2.05
CA ARG A 35 -8.33 -11.28 -2.94
C ARG A 35 -7.11 -12.20 -2.88
N ALA A 36 -5.90 -11.65 -2.91
CA ALA A 36 -4.67 -12.41 -2.86
C ALA A 36 -4.55 -13.22 -1.55
N ILE A 37 -4.86 -12.58 -0.42
CA ILE A 37 -4.81 -13.21 0.90
C ILE A 37 -5.96 -14.18 1.12
N LYS A 38 -7.18 -13.84 0.70
CA LYS A 38 -8.30 -14.80 0.71
C LYS A 38 -8.00 -16.02 -0.16
N GLY A 39 -7.45 -15.82 -1.35
CA GLY A 39 -7.00 -16.90 -2.22
C GLY A 39 -5.95 -17.81 -1.58
N LEU A 40 -5.13 -17.30 -0.67
CA LEU A 40 -4.19 -18.08 0.14
C LEU A 40 -4.93 -18.91 1.22
N PHE A 41 -5.76 -18.26 2.05
CA PHE A 41 -6.41 -18.93 3.19
C PHE A 41 -7.49 -19.90 2.76
N ASP A 42 -8.33 -19.52 1.80
CA ASP A 42 -9.43 -20.33 1.28
C ASP A 42 -8.97 -21.33 0.20
N ARG A 43 -7.69 -21.25 -0.19
CA ARG A 43 -7.07 -22.06 -1.27
C ARG A 43 -7.79 -21.89 -2.61
N ASP A 44 -8.28 -20.67 -2.86
CA ASP A 44 -9.07 -20.31 -4.03
C ASP A 44 -8.17 -19.68 -5.12
N ASN A 45 -7.98 -20.44 -6.21
CA ASN A 45 -7.15 -20.01 -7.33
C ASN A 45 -7.82 -18.95 -8.21
N ASP A 46 -9.14 -18.84 -8.19
CA ASP A 46 -9.89 -17.83 -8.95
C ASP A 46 -9.75 -16.47 -8.26
N LEU A 47 -9.80 -16.42 -6.93
CA LEU A 47 -9.46 -15.20 -6.17
C LEU A 47 -8.03 -14.75 -6.47
N CYS A 48 -7.07 -15.67 -6.49
CA CYS A 48 -5.69 -15.34 -6.85
C CYS A 48 -5.57 -14.83 -8.30
N ALA A 49 -6.32 -15.43 -9.24
CA ALA A 49 -6.31 -14.98 -10.63
C ALA A 49 -6.90 -13.58 -10.78
N ASN A 50 -7.99 -13.30 -10.07
CA ASN A 50 -8.62 -11.99 -10.04
C ASN A 50 -7.69 -10.92 -9.43
N ALA A 51 -6.96 -11.23 -8.35
CA ALA A 51 -5.96 -10.32 -7.77
C ALA A 51 -4.84 -9.98 -8.76
N ILE A 52 -4.41 -10.96 -9.58
CA ILE A 52 -3.40 -10.72 -10.63
C ILE A 52 -3.96 -9.87 -11.76
N ALA A 53 -5.24 -10.02 -12.09
CA ALA A 53 -5.90 -9.27 -13.16
C ALA A 53 -6.20 -7.80 -12.76
N ASP A 54 -6.38 -7.51 -11.47
CA ASP A 54 -6.59 -6.15 -10.97
C ASP A 54 -5.39 -5.21 -11.23
N ASP A 55 -4.18 -5.77 -11.44
CA ASP A 55 -2.91 -5.06 -11.64
C ASP A 55 -2.97 -4.07 -12.83
N GLU A 56 -3.50 -4.52 -13.97
CA GLU A 56 -3.59 -3.69 -15.18
C GLU A 56 -4.46 -2.43 -14.98
N GLU A 57 -5.57 -2.54 -14.24
CA GLU A 57 -6.45 -1.39 -13.96
C GLU A 57 -5.76 -0.39 -13.02
N ILE A 58 -4.96 -0.88 -12.06
CA ILE A 58 -4.18 -0.06 -11.13
C ILE A 58 -3.08 0.69 -11.86
N ASP A 59 -2.34 0.02 -12.76
CA ASP A 59 -1.29 0.63 -13.60
C ASP A 59 -1.87 1.76 -14.49
N GLN A 60 -3.04 1.55 -15.07
CA GLN A 60 -3.70 2.58 -15.87
C GLN A 60 -4.10 3.80 -15.04
N LEU A 61 -4.52 3.60 -13.80
CA LEU A 61 -4.82 4.70 -12.87
C LEU A 61 -3.57 5.46 -12.45
N GLU A 62 -2.45 4.78 -12.19
CA GLU A 62 -1.17 5.45 -11.91
C GLU A 62 -0.79 6.39 -13.07
N ILE A 63 -0.80 5.86 -14.29
CA ILE A 63 -0.50 6.67 -15.50
C ILE A 63 -1.45 7.86 -15.62
N GLN A 64 -2.73 7.67 -15.32
CA GLN A 64 -3.73 8.75 -15.39
C GLN A 64 -3.48 9.81 -14.32
N ILE A 65 -3.21 9.41 -13.07
CA ILE A 65 -2.91 10.32 -11.96
C ILE A 65 -1.66 11.15 -12.26
N ASP A 66 -0.61 10.55 -12.80
CA ASP A 66 0.60 11.26 -13.20
C ASP A 66 0.33 12.29 -14.30
N LYS A 67 -0.42 11.92 -15.33
CA LYS A 67 -0.82 12.84 -16.41
C LYS A 67 -1.64 14.02 -15.87
N ASP A 68 -2.62 13.73 -15.03
CA ASP A 68 -3.50 14.76 -14.45
C ASP A 68 -2.71 15.68 -13.52
N GLY A 69 -1.82 15.12 -12.67
CA GLY A 69 -0.94 15.88 -11.80
C GLY A 69 -0.04 16.85 -12.58
N VAL A 70 0.66 16.35 -13.62
CA VAL A 70 1.50 17.19 -14.49
C VAL A 70 0.67 18.26 -15.20
N ALA A 71 -0.53 17.92 -15.70
CA ALA A 71 -1.42 18.89 -16.37
C ALA A 71 -1.87 20.00 -15.41
N ILE A 72 -2.18 19.66 -14.14
CA ILE A 72 -2.53 20.62 -13.10
C ILE A 72 -1.36 21.57 -12.83
N LEU A 73 -0.14 21.03 -12.65
CA LEU A 73 1.07 21.83 -12.41
C LEU A 73 1.35 22.82 -13.54
N LEU A 74 1.25 22.37 -14.79
CA LEU A 74 1.48 23.21 -15.96
C LEU A 74 0.41 24.29 -16.17
N ARG A 75 -0.86 23.93 -15.99
CA ARG A 75 -1.98 24.81 -16.31
C ARG A 75 -2.26 25.85 -15.25
N PHE A 76 -2.18 25.46 -13.98
CA PHE A 76 -2.63 26.28 -12.86
C PHE A 76 -1.49 26.84 -12.02
N GLN A 77 -0.26 26.26 -12.11
CA GLN A 77 0.91 26.68 -11.34
C GLN A 77 0.62 26.84 -9.84
N PRO A 78 0.05 25.79 -9.19
CA PRO A 78 -0.33 25.88 -7.79
C PRO A 78 0.87 26.16 -6.91
N VAL A 79 0.63 26.81 -5.75
CA VAL A 79 1.66 27.19 -4.78
C VAL A 79 1.35 26.64 -3.39
N ALA A 80 2.37 26.60 -2.54
CA ALA A 80 2.24 26.21 -1.12
C ALA A 80 1.48 24.89 -0.92
N SER A 81 0.33 24.91 -0.22
CA SER A 81 -0.46 23.71 0.10
C SER A 81 -0.98 22.99 -1.14
N ASP A 82 -1.44 23.73 -2.14
CA ASP A 82 -2.02 23.13 -3.34
C ASP A 82 -0.97 22.38 -4.17
N LEU A 83 0.24 22.95 -4.28
CA LEU A 83 1.37 22.27 -4.90
C LEU A 83 1.69 20.96 -4.16
N ARG A 84 1.75 21.01 -2.82
CA ARG A 84 2.04 19.80 -2.02
C ARG A 84 0.97 18.73 -2.18
N ARG A 85 -0.32 19.10 -2.23
CA ARG A 85 -1.43 18.16 -2.48
C ARG A 85 -1.29 17.42 -3.81
N VAL A 86 -0.97 18.14 -4.89
CA VAL A 86 -0.79 17.53 -6.21
C VAL A 86 0.40 16.57 -6.21
N VAL A 87 1.55 17.02 -5.68
CA VAL A 87 2.77 16.18 -5.60
C VAL A 87 2.55 14.95 -4.72
N ALA A 88 1.90 15.12 -3.56
CA ALA A 88 1.59 14.00 -2.67
C ALA A 88 0.64 12.98 -3.34
N ALA A 89 -0.37 13.43 -4.10
CA ALA A 89 -1.25 12.54 -4.84
C ALA A 89 -0.49 11.67 -5.87
N MET A 90 0.45 12.25 -6.62
CA MET A 90 1.30 11.52 -7.56
C MET A 90 2.23 10.51 -6.85
N LYS A 91 2.85 10.90 -5.74
CA LYS A 91 3.68 9.99 -4.95
C LYS A 91 2.88 8.86 -4.31
N LEU A 92 1.66 9.16 -3.88
CA LEU A 92 0.76 8.18 -3.30
C LEU A 92 0.35 7.15 -4.35
N SER A 93 0.05 7.55 -5.59
CA SER A 93 -0.27 6.60 -6.68
C SER A 93 0.87 5.61 -6.92
N SER A 94 2.13 6.07 -6.93
CA SER A 94 3.28 5.18 -7.09
C SER A 94 3.43 4.19 -5.92
N ASN A 95 3.14 4.60 -4.66
CA ASN A 95 3.13 3.67 -3.54
C ASN A 95 1.98 2.64 -3.64
N LEU A 96 0.82 3.05 -4.14
CA LEU A 96 -0.32 2.16 -4.36
C LEU A 96 -0.03 1.09 -5.43
N GLU A 97 0.62 1.47 -6.54
CA GLU A 97 1.08 0.52 -7.57
C GLU A 97 2.04 -0.50 -6.96
N ARG A 98 3.04 -0.05 -6.18
CA ARG A 98 3.97 -0.95 -5.48
C ARG A 98 3.27 -1.92 -4.54
N MET A 99 2.22 -1.48 -3.85
CA MET A 99 1.41 -2.37 -3.01
C MET A 99 0.62 -3.39 -3.84
N ALA A 100 0.09 -3.00 -5.00
CA ALA A 100 -0.59 -3.91 -5.94
C ALA A 100 0.36 -4.96 -6.52
N ASP A 101 1.60 -4.59 -6.84
CA ASP A 101 2.68 -5.51 -7.19
C ASP A 101 2.92 -6.58 -6.11
N GLN A 102 2.85 -6.18 -4.81
CA GLN A 102 2.94 -7.15 -3.72
C GLN A 102 1.72 -8.09 -3.69
N ALA A 103 0.49 -7.57 -3.93
CA ALA A 103 -0.70 -8.39 -4.01
C ALA A 103 -0.60 -9.44 -5.14
N THR A 104 -0.16 -9.04 -6.32
CA THR A 104 0.11 -9.90 -7.46
C THR A 104 1.15 -10.98 -7.11
N THR A 105 2.22 -10.61 -6.40
CA THR A 105 3.25 -11.56 -5.94
C THR A 105 2.70 -12.56 -4.93
N ILE A 106 1.91 -12.09 -3.95
CA ILE A 106 1.22 -12.94 -2.96
C ILE A 106 0.32 -13.94 -3.68
N ALA A 107 -0.53 -13.48 -4.61
CA ALA A 107 -1.46 -14.31 -5.35
C ALA A 107 -0.74 -15.41 -6.17
N ARG A 108 0.36 -15.06 -6.86
CA ARG A 108 1.19 -16.03 -7.59
C ARG A 108 1.79 -17.11 -6.68
N ARG A 109 2.19 -16.74 -5.45
CA ARG A 109 2.71 -17.69 -4.46
C ARG A 109 1.62 -18.53 -3.83
N ALA A 110 0.48 -17.94 -3.52
CA ALA A 110 -0.70 -18.65 -3.03
C ALA A 110 -1.13 -19.75 -4.02
N ARG A 111 -1.19 -19.48 -5.32
CA ARG A 111 -1.46 -20.48 -6.36
C ARG A 111 -0.44 -21.64 -6.39
N LYS A 112 0.83 -21.38 -6.04
CA LYS A 112 1.81 -22.47 -5.90
C LYS A 112 1.53 -23.32 -4.68
N LEU A 113 1.23 -22.69 -3.53
CA LEU A 113 0.86 -23.38 -2.30
C LEU A 113 -0.43 -24.22 -2.47
N ASN A 114 -1.41 -23.71 -3.18
CA ASN A 114 -2.70 -24.37 -3.40
C ASN A 114 -2.59 -25.68 -4.21
N ARG A 115 -1.47 -25.92 -4.89
CA ARG A 115 -1.18 -27.18 -5.61
C ARG A 115 -0.65 -28.30 -4.71
N HIS A 116 -0.31 -28.00 -3.46
CA HIS A 116 0.25 -28.92 -2.48
C HIS A 116 -0.72 -29.12 -1.31
N PRO A 117 -0.55 -30.13 -0.47
CA PRO A 117 -1.34 -30.27 0.75
C PRO A 117 -1.35 -28.99 1.60
N PRO A 118 -2.42 -28.71 2.35
CA PRO A 118 -2.49 -27.51 3.19
C PRO A 118 -1.41 -27.53 4.27
N LEU A 119 -0.81 -26.35 4.52
CA LEU A 119 0.13 -26.12 5.60
C LEU A 119 -0.56 -25.37 6.73
N PRO A 120 -0.64 -25.90 7.96
CA PRO A 120 -1.20 -25.18 9.11
C PRO A 120 -0.51 -23.85 9.38
N GLU A 121 0.76 -23.73 9.03
CA GLU A 121 1.60 -22.53 9.21
C GLU A 121 1.15 -21.33 8.38
N VAL A 122 0.22 -21.50 7.43
CA VAL A 122 -0.45 -20.38 6.74
C VAL A 122 -1.05 -19.38 7.74
N GLU A 123 -1.54 -19.85 8.88
CA GLU A 123 -2.09 -18.99 9.93
C GLU A 123 -1.07 -18.01 10.53
N LEU A 124 0.24 -18.23 10.38
CA LEU A 124 1.27 -17.28 10.79
C LEU A 124 1.24 -15.99 9.95
N ILE A 125 0.63 -16.02 8.78
CA ILE A 125 0.50 -14.86 7.88
C ILE A 125 -0.63 -13.92 8.29
N ARG A 126 -1.65 -14.41 9.02
CA ARG A 126 -2.83 -13.63 9.38
C ARG A 126 -2.52 -12.36 10.17
N PRO A 127 -1.72 -12.39 11.26
CA PRO A 127 -1.39 -11.17 12.02
C PRO A 127 -0.63 -10.13 11.18
N LEU A 128 0.24 -10.57 10.25
CA LEU A 128 0.97 -9.67 9.35
C LEU A 128 0.00 -8.95 8.41
N TYR A 129 -0.93 -9.70 7.82
CA TYR A 129 -1.95 -9.15 6.94
C TYR A 129 -2.83 -8.12 7.66
N GLU A 130 -3.35 -8.47 8.84
CA GLU A 130 -4.20 -7.58 9.62
C GLU A 130 -3.49 -6.28 9.99
N GLN A 131 -2.23 -6.36 10.39
CA GLN A 131 -1.40 -5.19 10.71
C GLN A 131 -1.13 -4.33 9.47
N ALA A 132 -0.66 -4.94 8.36
CA ALA A 132 -0.35 -4.23 7.13
C ALA A 132 -1.60 -3.55 6.54
N MET A 133 -2.75 -4.23 6.53
CA MET A 133 -4.02 -3.66 6.04
C MET A 133 -4.54 -2.52 6.91
N SER A 134 -4.37 -2.62 8.24
CA SER A 134 -4.72 -1.52 9.14
C SER A 134 -3.85 -0.30 8.87
N MET A 135 -2.53 -0.47 8.68
CA MET A 135 -1.61 0.62 8.33
C MET A 135 -1.98 1.24 6.99
N PHE A 136 -2.28 0.42 5.99
CA PHE A 136 -2.69 0.90 4.67
C PHE A 136 -3.96 1.76 4.73
N LYS A 137 -5.04 1.25 5.33
CA LYS A 137 -6.30 2.00 5.46
C LYS A 137 -6.12 3.33 6.16
N ASP A 138 -5.41 3.34 7.28
CA ASP A 138 -5.19 4.54 8.06
C ASP A 138 -4.26 5.53 7.35
N SER A 139 -3.29 5.08 6.54
CA SER A 139 -2.43 5.97 5.74
C SER A 139 -3.22 6.69 4.64
N VAL A 140 -4.14 5.99 3.96
CA VAL A 140 -5.04 6.59 2.97
C VAL A 140 -6.02 7.56 3.65
N ASP A 141 -6.58 7.18 4.79
CA ASP A 141 -7.48 8.04 5.58
C ASP A 141 -6.76 9.31 6.06
N ALA A 142 -5.50 9.19 6.51
CA ALA A 142 -4.67 10.34 6.90
C ALA A 142 -4.48 11.32 5.73
N PHE A 143 -4.21 10.81 4.52
CA PHE A 143 -4.10 11.63 3.32
C PHE A 143 -5.42 12.31 2.96
N VAL A 144 -6.53 11.56 2.97
CA VAL A 144 -7.85 12.06 2.58
C VAL A 144 -8.38 13.13 3.54
N ARG A 145 -8.15 12.95 4.84
CA ARG A 145 -8.63 13.86 5.89
C ARG A 145 -7.63 14.95 6.27
N GLU A 146 -6.42 14.90 5.70
CA GLU A 146 -5.30 15.75 6.09
C GLU A 146 -4.99 15.62 7.60
N ASP A 147 -5.12 14.37 8.12
CA ASP A 147 -4.96 14.07 9.54
C ASP A 147 -3.50 13.73 9.86
N VAL A 148 -2.80 14.73 10.40
CA VAL A 148 -1.38 14.65 10.76
C VAL A 148 -1.14 13.63 11.89
N ASP A 149 -2.02 13.58 12.88
CA ASP A 149 -1.86 12.70 14.04
C ASP A 149 -2.04 11.24 13.63
N LEU A 150 -3.03 10.97 12.78
CA LEU A 150 -3.23 9.63 12.22
C LEU A 150 -2.02 9.20 11.37
N GLY A 151 -1.49 10.10 10.51
CA GLY A 151 -0.29 9.84 9.73
C GLY A 151 0.90 9.46 10.60
N ARG A 152 1.19 10.22 11.65
CA ARG A 152 2.26 9.91 12.61
C ARG A 152 2.04 8.57 13.31
N ALA A 153 0.80 8.26 13.68
CA ALA A 153 0.45 6.99 14.32
C ALA A 153 0.67 5.78 13.39
N VAL A 154 0.51 5.92 12.08
CA VAL A 154 0.83 4.86 11.10
C VAL A 154 2.33 4.55 11.12
N VAL A 155 3.19 5.58 11.04
CA VAL A 155 4.65 5.43 11.02
C VAL A 155 5.16 4.64 12.24
N THR A 156 4.60 4.87 13.42
CA THR A 156 5.03 4.16 14.64
C THR A 156 4.63 2.68 14.68
N ARG A 157 3.77 2.22 13.76
CA ARG A 157 3.32 0.80 13.71
C ARG A 157 4.20 -0.09 12.83
N ASP A 158 5.14 0.48 12.10
CA ASP A 158 6.04 -0.23 11.21
C ASP A 158 6.90 -1.25 11.95
N GLU A 159 7.54 -0.85 13.04
CA GLU A 159 8.35 -1.72 13.90
C GLU A 159 7.58 -2.97 14.36
N LYS A 160 6.29 -2.82 14.69
CA LYS A 160 5.46 -3.96 15.09
C LYS A 160 5.23 -4.94 13.95
N LEU A 161 5.07 -4.46 12.71
CA LEU A 161 4.92 -5.33 11.54
C LEU A 161 6.21 -6.10 11.26
N ASP A 162 7.37 -5.44 11.39
CA ASP A 162 8.68 -6.05 11.27
C ASP A 162 8.88 -7.17 12.30
N GLU A 163 8.53 -6.92 13.56
CA GLU A 163 8.59 -7.93 14.62
C GLU A 163 7.71 -9.14 14.31
N LEU A 164 6.50 -8.92 13.81
CA LEU A 164 5.57 -9.99 13.40
C LEU A 164 6.18 -10.81 12.27
N ASN A 165 6.73 -10.16 11.22
CA ASN A 165 7.36 -10.84 10.10
C ASN A 165 8.60 -11.63 10.53
N HIS A 166 9.45 -11.05 11.38
CA HIS A 166 10.61 -11.72 11.92
C HIS A 166 10.23 -12.97 12.75
N SER A 167 9.21 -12.84 13.60
CA SER A 167 8.70 -13.97 14.42
C SER A 167 8.12 -15.09 13.54
N ALA A 168 7.30 -14.74 12.53
CA ALA A 168 6.73 -15.73 11.61
C ALA A 168 7.83 -16.43 10.80
N SER A 169 8.78 -15.67 10.25
CA SER A 169 9.90 -16.21 9.47
C SER A 169 10.75 -17.17 10.28
N ARG A 170 11.07 -16.85 11.55
CA ARG A 170 11.81 -17.73 12.43
C ARG A 170 11.09 -19.06 12.66
N LYS A 171 9.78 -19.04 12.96
CA LYS A 171 8.97 -20.24 13.13
C LYS A 171 8.93 -21.11 11.86
N LEU A 172 8.82 -20.47 10.68
CA LEU A 172 8.83 -21.17 9.41
C LEU A 172 10.19 -21.84 9.13
N ILE A 173 11.31 -21.17 9.47
CA ILE A 173 12.67 -21.74 9.35
C ILE A 173 12.83 -22.96 10.29
N GLU A 174 12.33 -22.88 11.52
CA GLU A 174 12.33 -24.01 12.44
C GLU A 174 11.54 -25.22 11.89
N ARG A 175 10.39 -24.95 11.25
CA ARG A 175 9.60 -25.99 10.57
C ARG A 175 10.32 -26.62 9.37
N MET A 176 11.06 -25.85 8.60
CA MET A 176 11.85 -26.38 7.47
C MET A 176 12.84 -27.46 7.92
N ALA A 177 13.44 -27.28 9.10
CA ALA A 177 14.37 -28.27 9.66
C ALA A 177 13.66 -29.57 10.12
N GLN A 178 12.38 -29.45 10.52
CA GLN A 178 11.57 -30.58 11.00
C GLN A 178 10.85 -31.35 9.87
N ASP A 179 10.48 -30.65 8.79
CA ASP A 179 9.76 -31.20 7.64
C ASP A 179 10.40 -30.70 6.31
N PRO A 180 11.52 -31.29 5.88
CA PRO A 180 12.22 -30.91 4.66
C PRO A 180 11.39 -31.10 3.39
N ASP A 181 10.40 -31.98 3.38
CA ASP A 181 9.55 -32.26 2.22
C ASP A 181 8.65 -31.05 1.89
N GLN A 182 8.32 -30.22 2.88
CA GLN A 182 7.53 -29.00 2.76
C GLN A 182 8.36 -27.72 2.60
N LEU A 183 9.67 -27.83 2.43
CA LEU A 183 10.60 -26.70 2.33
C LEU A 183 10.11 -25.61 1.37
N ARG A 184 9.63 -25.99 0.18
CA ARG A 184 9.13 -25.05 -0.82
C ARG A 184 7.85 -24.32 -0.36
N GLY A 185 7.03 -24.99 0.43
CA GLY A 185 5.84 -24.41 1.03
C GLY A 185 6.20 -23.32 2.03
N TYR A 186 7.07 -23.64 2.98
CA TYR A 186 7.53 -22.68 3.99
C TYR A 186 8.26 -21.48 3.37
N LEU A 187 9.10 -21.71 2.35
CA LEU A 187 9.71 -20.60 1.59
C LEU A 187 8.70 -19.67 0.96
N ASN A 188 7.61 -20.20 0.36
CA ASN A 188 6.56 -19.35 -0.18
C ASN A 188 5.87 -18.53 0.90
N LEU A 189 5.62 -19.08 2.09
CA LEU A 189 5.06 -18.33 3.22
C LEU A 189 5.98 -17.22 3.71
N ILE A 190 7.30 -17.46 3.84
CA ILE A 190 8.29 -16.43 4.19
C ILE A 190 8.24 -15.28 3.17
N PHE A 191 8.20 -15.60 1.88
CA PHE A 191 8.12 -14.57 0.86
C PHE A 191 6.79 -13.79 0.89
N ILE A 192 5.66 -14.45 1.23
CA ILE A 192 4.39 -13.77 1.43
C ILE A 192 4.48 -12.80 2.61
N GLY A 193 5.10 -13.23 3.73
CA GLY A 193 5.35 -12.36 4.88
C GLY A 193 6.15 -11.11 4.49
N ARG A 194 7.22 -11.27 3.69
CA ARG A 194 8.01 -10.13 3.18
C ARG A 194 7.23 -9.22 2.23
N CYS A 195 6.26 -9.75 1.46
CA CYS A 195 5.38 -8.90 0.66
C CYS A 195 4.48 -8.04 1.55
N LEU A 196 3.97 -8.60 2.65
CA LEU A 196 3.14 -7.86 3.61
C LEU A 196 3.94 -6.80 4.39
N GLU A 197 5.20 -7.09 4.76
CA GLU A 197 6.12 -6.09 5.31
C GLU A 197 6.28 -4.91 4.35
N ARG A 198 6.56 -5.17 3.05
CA ARG A 198 6.64 -4.10 2.04
C ARG A 198 5.34 -3.32 1.85
N VAL A 199 4.17 -3.96 2.02
CA VAL A 199 2.89 -3.24 2.05
C VAL A 199 2.88 -2.24 3.21
N GLY A 200 3.39 -2.62 4.40
CA GLY A 200 3.58 -1.73 5.54
C GLY A 200 4.53 -0.57 5.25
N ASP A 201 5.71 -0.86 4.65
CA ASP A 201 6.68 0.16 4.23
C ASP A 201 6.03 1.22 3.33
N HIS A 202 5.25 0.78 2.33
CA HIS A 202 4.54 1.69 1.44
C HIS A 202 3.42 2.45 2.16
N ALA A 203 2.73 1.84 3.12
CA ALA A 203 1.74 2.54 3.96
C ALA A 203 2.40 3.63 4.82
N THR A 204 3.60 3.36 5.36
CA THR A 204 4.43 4.34 6.06
C THR A 204 4.81 5.50 5.15
N ASN A 205 5.26 5.22 3.92
CA ASN A 205 5.56 6.27 2.94
C ASN A 205 4.33 7.13 2.61
N ILE A 206 3.15 6.51 2.43
CA ILE A 206 1.90 7.25 2.20
C ILE A 206 1.57 8.16 3.38
N ALA A 207 1.72 7.67 4.61
CA ALA A 207 1.47 8.44 5.83
C ALA A 207 2.44 9.64 5.97
N GLU A 208 3.72 9.47 5.65
CA GLU A 208 4.72 10.53 5.63
C GLU A 208 4.37 11.62 4.61
N GLU A 209 3.96 11.23 3.40
CA GLU A 209 3.53 12.17 2.36
C GLU A 209 2.21 12.88 2.76
N ALA A 210 1.30 12.21 3.47
CA ALA A 210 0.08 12.83 4.01
C ALA A 210 0.41 13.93 5.02
N VAL A 211 1.33 13.67 5.97
CA VAL A 211 1.80 14.66 6.95
C VAL A 211 2.49 15.83 6.25
N TYR A 212 3.36 15.55 5.28
CA TYR A 212 4.02 16.60 4.51
C TYR A 212 3.04 17.46 3.71
N ALA A 213 2.04 16.87 3.09
CA ALA A 213 1.03 17.61 2.34
C ALA A 213 0.21 18.54 3.25
N ALA A 214 -0.21 18.04 4.42
CA ALA A 214 -1.06 18.77 5.36
C ALA A 214 -0.29 19.85 6.15
N ALA A 215 0.84 19.49 6.77
CA ALA A 215 1.57 20.33 7.72
C ALA A 215 2.86 20.96 7.16
N ALA A 216 3.33 20.58 5.97
CA ALA A 216 4.65 20.92 5.43
C ALA A 216 5.82 20.43 6.33
N GLU A 217 5.59 19.38 7.11
CA GLU A 217 6.59 18.79 7.98
C GLU A 217 7.14 17.50 7.35
N ASP A 218 8.47 17.43 7.22
CA ASP A 218 9.14 16.20 6.80
C ASP A 218 9.46 15.36 8.03
N ILE A 219 8.73 14.25 8.20
CA ILE A 219 8.91 13.33 9.33
C ILE A 219 9.72 12.09 8.97
N ARG A 220 10.19 11.98 7.73
CA ARG A 220 11.06 10.88 7.29
C ARG A 220 12.35 10.87 8.11
N HIS A 221 12.80 9.69 8.50
CA HIS A 221 14.04 9.48 9.26
C HIS A 221 14.08 10.09 10.68
N GLN A 222 12.96 10.58 11.23
CA GLN A 222 12.95 11.12 12.59
C GLN A 222 13.02 10.05 13.67
N THR A 223 12.65 8.80 13.37
CA THR A 223 12.73 7.65 14.30
C THR A 223 14.17 7.27 14.67
N ALA A 224 15.17 7.61 13.87
CA ALA A 224 16.57 7.30 14.14
C ALA A 224 17.24 8.27 15.15
N ALA A 225 16.62 9.41 15.44
CA ALA A 225 17.20 10.44 16.32
C ALA A 225 16.76 10.35 17.79
N ALA A 226 15.75 9.51 18.11
CA ALA A 226 15.19 9.41 19.48
C ALA A 226 15.89 8.33 20.35
N THR A 227 16.86 7.58 19.80
CA THR A 227 17.57 6.50 20.48
C THR A 227 19.09 6.70 20.57
N ALA A 228 19.58 7.94 20.41
CA ALA A 228 20.98 8.29 20.58
C ALA A 228 21.22 9.07 21.88
#